data_6b584e0e32d97ac320f1eefcd35facbb
#
_entry.id   6b584e0e32d97ac320f1eefcd35facbb
#
_cell.length_a   1.000
_cell.length_b   1.000
_cell.length_c   1.000
_cell.angle_alpha   90.00
_cell.angle_beta   90.00
_cell.angle_gamma   90.00
#
_symmetry.space_group_name_H-M   'P 1'
#
loop_
_entity.id
_entity.type
_entity.pdbx_description
1 polymer ?
#
loop_
_entity_poly.entity_id
_entity_poly.type
_entity_poly.pdbx_seq_one_letter_code
_entity_poly.pdbx_strand_id
1 'polypeptide(L)'
;MPHSQLLSDLFRKEYAKMVAALCRHFGFSHLEIAEDIASDTFLKDYELWEIQPLPANPTAWLYTVAKNKAKDYEKHVAIFEDKVKKALTPTEKSEELTFETSEINDSQLEMLFNICDPSISVESQISLALQILCGFTV
;
A
#
# COMPACT_ATOMS: atom_id res chain seq x y z
N MET A 1 4.29 0.03 -26.30
CA MET A 1 4.73 -1.21 -25.65
C MET A 1 3.58 -1.81 -24.86
N PRO A 2 3.25 -3.09 -25.11
CA PRO A 2 2.14 -3.71 -24.38
C PRO A 2 2.35 -3.78 -22.86
N HIS A 3 3.60 -3.85 -22.41
CA HIS A 3 3.91 -3.91 -20.98
C HIS A 3 3.63 -2.60 -20.26
N SER A 4 3.89 -1.46 -20.89
CA SER A 4 3.63 -0.16 -20.28
C SER A 4 2.13 0.11 -20.17
N GLN A 5 1.34 -0.35 -21.14
CA GLN A 5 -0.10 -0.23 -21.08
C GLN A 5 -0.67 -1.10 -19.97
N LEU A 6 -0.20 -2.34 -19.84
CA LEU A 6 -0.61 -3.24 -18.77
C LEU A 6 -0.30 -2.67 -17.40
N LEU A 7 0.91 -2.14 -17.22
CA LEU A 7 1.32 -1.57 -15.94
C LEU A 7 0.50 -0.33 -15.59
N SER A 8 0.18 0.50 -16.59
CA SER A 8 -0.68 1.66 -16.39
C SER A 8 -2.08 1.24 -15.92
N ASP A 9 -2.64 0.19 -16.54
CA ASP A 9 -3.94 -0.34 -16.15
C ASP A 9 -3.90 -0.93 -14.74
N LEU A 10 -2.85 -1.66 -14.41
CA LEU A 10 -2.65 -2.22 -13.06
C LEU A 10 -2.50 -1.12 -12.02
N PHE A 11 -1.76 -0.05 -12.34
CA PHE A 11 -1.62 1.09 -11.45
C PHE A 11 -2.99 1.69 -11.12
N ARG A 12 -3.81 1.93 -12.13
CA ARG A 12 -5.15 2.48 -11.92
C ARG A 12 -6.04 1.59 -11.05
N LYS A 13 -5.98 0.27 -11.28
CA LYS A 13 -6.85 -0.69 -10.58
C LYS A 13 -6.34 -1.02 -9.18
N GLU A 14 -5.04 -1.14 -9.01
CA GLU A 14 -4.49 -1.77 -7.81
C GLU A 14 -3.78 -0.82 -6.87
N TYR A 15 -3.36 0.37 -7.33
CA TYR A 15 -2.59 1.28 -6.49
C TYR A 15 -3.34 1.68 -5.22
N ALA A 16 -4.57 2.13 -5.35
CA ALA A 16 -5.37 2.56 -4.21
C ALA A 16 -5.66 1.40 -3.25
N LYS A 17 -5.92 0.21 -3.78
CA LYS A 17 -6.14 -1.00 -2.98
C LYS A 17 -4.89 -1.37 -2.19
N MET A 18 -3.74 -1.32 -2.83
CA MET A 18 -2.45 -1.61 -2.20
C MET A 18 -2.14 -0.62 -1.09
N VAL A 19 -2.32 0.68 -1.35
CA VAL A 19 -2.12 1.73 -0.35
C VAL A 19 -3.06 1.53 0.84
N ALA A 20 -4.33 1.20 0.59
CA ALA A 20 -5.29 0.97 1.66
C ALA A 20 -4.87 -0.19 2.56
N ALA A 21 -4.45 -1.31 1.98
CA ALA A 21 -3.98 -2.47 2.74
C ALA A 21 -2.72 -2.16 3.55
N LEU A 22 -1.77 -1.44 2.95
CA LEU A 22 -0.56 -1.03 3.64
C LEU A 22 -0.84 -0.03 4.77
N CYS A 23 -1.76 0.90 4.56
CA CYS A 23 -2.19 1.84 5.59
C CYS A 23 -2.82 1.12 6.79
N ARG A 24 -3.65 0.11 6.53
CA ARG A 24 -4.23 -0.68 7.61
C ARG A 24 -3.16 -1.38 8.43
N HIS A 25 -2.15 -1.91 7.75
CA HIS A 25 -1.05 -2.64 8.38
C HIS A 25 -0.16 -1.72 9.23
N PHE A 26 0.24 -0.57 8.70
CA PHE A 26 1.11 0.38 9.38
C PHE A 26 0.37 1.38 10.28
N GLY A 27 -0.93 1.53 10.09
CA GLY A 27 -1.74 2.58 10.72
C GLY A 27 -1.96 3.76 9.78
N PHE A 28 -3.11 4.41 9.91
CA PHE A 28 -3.49 5.50 8.99
C PHE A 28 -2.64 6.76 9.16
N SER A 29 -1.94 6.91 10.28
CA SER A 29 -0.97 8.00 10.47
C SER A 29 0.28 7.83 9.61
N HIS A 30 0.48 6.66 9.01
CA HIS A 30 1.65 6.33 8.19
C HIS A 30 1.30 6.22 6.70
N LEU A 31 0.40 7.06 6.22
CA LEU A 31 -0.02 7.07 4.82
C LEU A 31 1.17 7.29 3.86
N GLU A 32 2.10 8.15 4.24
CA GLU A 32 3.29 8.42 3.42
C GLU A 32 4.11 7.16 3.16
N ILE A 33 4.28 6.34 4.19
CA ILE A 33 5.03 5.08 4.08
C ILE A 33 4.30 4.12 3.14
N ALA A 34 2.99 4.01 3.27
CA ALA A 34 2.18 3.16 2.39
C ALA A 34 2.27 3.61 0.94
N GLU A 35 2.19 4.90 0.68
CA GLU A 35 2.33 5.47 -0.66
C GLU A 35 3.71 5.25 -1.23
N ASP A 36 4.75 5.43 -0.42
CA ASP A 36 6.14 5.21 -0.85
C ASP A 36 6.38 3.76 -1.25
N ILE A 37 5.89 2.82 -0.46
CA ILE A 37 6.04 1.39 -0.76
C ILE A 37 5.29 1.03 -2.04
N ALA A 38 4.05 1.48 -2.18
CA ALA A 38 3.25 1.20 -3.36
C ALA A 38 3.88 1.82 -4.62
N SER A 39 4.27 3.08 -4.56
CA SER A 39 4.89 3.78 -5.69
C SER A 39 6.20 3.13 -6.11
N ASP A 40 7.04 2.78 -5.14
CA ASP A 40 8.32 2.13 -5.41
C ASP A 40 8.12 0.73 -6.01
N THR A 41 7.10 0.01 -5.59
CA THR A 41 6.75 -1.28 -6.14
C THR A 41 6.43 -1.18 -7.63
N PHE A 42 5.55 -0.25 -8.00
CA PHE A 42 5.17 -0.06 -9.40
C PHE A 42 6.34 0.44 -10.24
N LEU A 43 7.16 1.35 -9.71
CA LEU A 43 8.32 1.88 -10.42
C LEU A 43 9.35 0.79 -10.71
N LYS A 44 9.68 -0.01 -9.71
CA LYS A 44 10.67 -1.09 -9.88
C LYS A 44 10.19 -2.16 -10.84
N ASP A 45 8.91 -2.51 -10.79
CA ASP A 45 8.37 -3.49 -11.72
C ASP A 45 8.28 -2.95 -13.13
N TYR A 46 8.03 -1.65 -13.30
CA TYR A 46 8.11 -1.01 -14.59
C TYR A 46 9.51 -1.18 -15.22
N GLU A 47 10.54 -0.91 -14.45
CA GLU A 47 11.93 -1.05 -14.89
C GLU A 47 12.28 -2.51 -15.18
N LEU A 48 11.86 -3.42 -14.30
CA LEU A 48 12.17 -4.84 -14.40
C LEU A 48 11.50 -5.47 -15.62
N TRP A 49 10.24 -5.14 -15.87
CA TRP A 49 9.47 -5.75 -16.96
C TRP A 49 9.83 -5.23 -18.35
N GLU A 50 10.63 -4.18 -18.44
CA GLU A 50 11.24 -3.79 -19.72
C GLU A 50 12.37 -4.73 -20.12
N ILE A 51 13.01 -5.35 -19.15
CA ILE A 51 14.19 -6.23 -19.34
C ILE A 51 13.79 -7.69 -19.32
N GLN A 52 12.83 -8.06 -18.50
CA GLN A 52 12.42 -9.44 -18.28
C GLN A 52 10.99 -9.67 -18.78
N PRO A 53 10.64 -10.92 -19.14
CA PRO A 53 9.26 -11.23 -19.49
C PRO A 53 8.33 -11.07 -18.31
N LEU A 54 7.06 -10.79 -18.60
CA LEU A 54 6.03 -10.64 -17.58
C LEU A 54 5.82 -11.94 -16.81
N PRO A 55 5.58 -11.86 -15.48
CA PRO A 55 5.20 -13.04 -14.72
C PRO A 55 3.81 -13.56 -15.14
N ALA A 56 3.52 -14.80 -14.78
CA ALA A 56 2.24 -15.42 -15.10
C ALA A 56 1.06 -14.67 -14.51
N ASN A 57 1.22 -14.11 -13.30
CA ASN A 57 0.21 -13.28 -12.66
C ASN A 57 0.85 -11.97 -12.19
N PRO A 58 0.82 -10.92 -13.04
CA PRO A 58 1.44 -9.64 -12.69
C PRO A 58 0.87 -9.00 -11.43
N THR A 59 -0.42 -9.10 -11.19
CA THR A 59 -1.07 -8.54 -9.99
C THR A 59 -0.52 -9.19 -8.72
N ALA A 60 -0.46 -10.52 -8.69
CA ALA A 60 0.09 -11.23 -7.53
C ALA A 60 1.57 -10.91 -7.31
N TRP A 61 2.32 -10.75 -8.39
CA TRP A 61 3.72 -10.34 -8.32
C TRP A 61 3.89 -8.98 -7.63
N LEU A 62 3.10 -8.00 -8.04
CA LEU A 62 3.12 -6.65 -7.44
C LEU A 62 2.83 -6.70 -5.95
N TYR A 63 1.81 -7.43 -5.53
CA TYR A 63 1.49 -7.56 -4.10
C TYR A 63 2.57 -8.29 -3.32
N THR A 64 3.20 -9.29 -3.92
CA THR A 64 4.33 -9.99 -3.28
C THR A 64 5.52 -9.05 -3.06
N VAL A 65 5.84 -8.24 -4.06
CA VAL A 65 6.92 -7.25 -3.94
C VAL A 65 6.59 -6.22 -2.87
N ALA A 66 5.35 -5.72 -2.85
CA ALA A 66 4.91 -4.78 -1.83
C ALA A 66 5.00 -5.37 -0.42
N LYS A 67 4.60 -6.63 -0.27
CA LYS A 67 4.69 -7.34 1.01
C LYS A 67 6.15 -7.45 1.48
N ASN A 68 7.06 -7.80 0.58
CA ASN A 68 8.48 -7.90 0.90
C ASN A 68 9.07 -6.54 1.30
N LYS A 69 8.69 -5.48 0.61
CA LYS A 69 9.13 -4.12 0.95
C LYS A 69 8.60 -3.67 2.31
N ALA A 70 7.37 -4.01 2.62
CA ALA A 70 6.78 -3.72 3.93
C ALA A 70 7.52 -4.45 5.04
N LYS A 71 7.87 -5.71 4.82
CA LYS A 71 8.66 -6.49 5.78
C LYS A 71 10.05 -5.90 5.99
N ASP A 72 10.70 -5.48 4.91
CA ASP A 72 12.02 -4.85 4.98
C ASP A 72 11.96 -3.54 5.76
N TYR A 73 10.94 -2.75 5.51
CA TYR A 73 10.72 -1.50 6.25
C TYR A 73 10.52 -1.78 7.74
N GLU A 74 9.71 -2.76 8.10
CA GLU A 74 9.49 -3.14 9.49
C GLU A 74 10.76 -3.60 10.18
N LYS A 75 11.60 -4.36 9.49
CA LYS A 75 12.89 -4.79 10.02
C LYS A 75 13.80 -3.61 10.31
N HIS A 76 13.86 -2.64 9.41
CA HIS A 76 14.67 -1.44 9.63
C HIS A 76 14.15 -0.62 10.81
N VAL A 77 12.86 -0.46 10.93
CA VAL A 77 12.25 0.27 12.06
C VAL A 77 12.49 -0.49 13.37
N ALA A 78 12.32 -1.79 13.38
CA ALA A 78 12.55 -2.62 14.56
C ALA A 78 14.01 -2.55 15.03
N ILE A 79 14.95 -2.61 14.10
CA ILE A 79 16.38 -2.48 14.42
C ILE A 79 16.67 -1.11 15.02
N PHE A 80 16.11 -0.06 14.44
CA PHE A 80 16.26 1.29 14.94
C PHE A 80 15.65 1.46 16.33
N GLU A 81 14.44 0.95 16.55
CA GLU A 81 13.76 1.02 17.83
C GLU A 81 14.47 0.21 18.91
N ASP A 82 15.01 -0.97 18.57
CA ASP A 82 15.80 -1.79 19.48
C ASP A 82 17.04 -1.06 19.96
N LYS A 83 17.68 -0.30 19.10
CA LYS A 83 18.85 0.51 19.49
C LYS A 83 18.49 1.65 20.43
N VAL A 84 17.28 2.18 20.31
CA VAL A 84 16.82 3.34 21.07
C VAL A 84 16.04 2.92 22.31
N LYS A 85 15.36 1.78 22.27
CA LYS A 85 14.43 1.35 23.33
C LYS A 85 14.69 -0.07 23.81
N LYS A 86 15.92 -0.37 24.21
CA LYS A 86 16.25 -1.70 24.76
C LYS A 86 15.44 -2.13 25.99
N ALA A 87 14.48 -1.34 26.44
CA ALA A 87 13.80 -1.55 27.71
C ALA A 87 12.30 -1.69 27.63
N LEU A 88 11.69 -1.75 26.47
CA LEU A 88 10.25 -1.85 26.37
C LEU A 88 9.79 -3.19 25.81
N THR A 89 8.84 -3.75 26.54
CA THR A 89 8.10 -4.99 26.37
C THR A 89 7.91 -5.45 24.93
N PRO A 90 7.90 -6.79 24.73
CA PRO A 90 7.68 -7.38 23.42
C PRO A 90 6.40 -6.84 22.82
N THR A 91 6.55 -6.25 21.67
CA THR A 91 5.46 -5.78 20.87
C THR A 91 4.48 -6.90 20.58
N GLU A 92 3.21 -6.58 20.73
CA GLU A 92 2.15 -7.43 20.23
C GLU A 92 2.52 -7.91 18.82
N LYS A 93 2.28 -9.18 18.56
CA LYS A 93 2.49 -9.76 17.24
C LYS A 93 1.80 -8.87 16.22
N SER A 94 2.57 -8.19 15.40
CA SER A 94 2.02 -7.46 14.27
C SER A 94 1.24 -8.47 13.42
N GLU A 95 -0.01 -8.15 13.12
CA GLU A 95 -0.79 -8.96 12.21
C GLU A 95 -0.04 -9.13 10.91
N GLU A 96 0.01 -10.34 10.40
CA GLU A 96 0.68 -10.61 9.15
C GLU A 96 -0.02 -9.85 8.03
N LEU A 97 0.76 -9.11 7.24
CA LEU A 97 0.23 -8.37 6.11
C LEU A 97 -0.28 -9.34 5.05
N THR A 98 -1.55 -9.28 4.75
CA THR A 98 -2.18 -10.07 3.70
C THR A 98 -2.93 -9.17 2.73
N PHE A 99 -3.03 -9.61 1.48
CA PHE A 99 -3.73 -8.88 0.43
C PHE A 99 -4.93 -9.66 -0.11
N GLU A 100 -5.64 -10.35 0.76
CA GLU A 100 -6.87 -11.02 0.36
C GLU A 100 -7.94 -9.99 0.01
N THR A 101 -8.80 -10.33 -0.94
CA THR A 101 -9.82 -9.40 -1.46
C THR A 101 -10.71 -8.85 -0.34
N SER A 102 -11.13 -9.70 0.58
CA SER A 102 -11.95 -9.28 1.71
C SER A 102 -11.24 -8.28 2.62
N GLU A 103 -9.95 -8.50 2.86
CA GLU A 103 -9.14 -7.60 3.68
C GLU A 103 -8.85 -6.27 3.00
N ILE A 104 -8.64 -6.30 1.69
CA ILE A 104 -8.49 -5.07 0.91
C ILE A 104 -9.78 -4.24 0.98
N ASN A 105 -10.93 -4.87 0.82
CA ASN A 105 -12.22 -4.19 0.92
C ASN A 105 -12.42 -3.58 2.31
N ASP A 106 -12.08 -4.32 3.35
CA ASP A 106 -12.17 -3.82 4.74
C ASP A 106 -11.21 -2.66 4.96
N SER A 107 -10.02 -2.72 4.40
CA SER A 107 -9.03 -1.64 4.49
C SER A 107 -9.52 -0.37 3.81
N GLN A 108 -10.12 -0.50 2.64
CA GLN A 108 -10.69 0.64 1.92
C GLN A 108 -11.87 1.25 2.71
N LEU A 109 -12.70 0.40 3.31
CA LEU A 109 -13.81 0.85 4.13
C LEU A 109 -13.32 1.62 5.36
N GLU A 110 -12.28 1.13 6.04
CA GLU A 110 -11.68 1.83 7.17
C GLU A 110 -11.13 3.19 6.76
N MET A 111 -10.48 3.28 5.61
CA MET A 111 -10.00 4.56 5.08
C MET A 111 -11.14 5.53 4.82
N LEU A 112 -12.24 5.04 4.28
CA LEU A 112 -13.43 5.87 4.05
C LEU A 112 -13.99 6.41 5.37
N PHE A 113 -14.05 5.61 6.41
CA PHE A 113 -14.48 6.07 7.73
C PHE A 113 -13.55 7.13 8.31
N ASN A 114 -12.25 6.98 8.10
CA ASN A 114 -11.27 7.99 8.55
C ASN A 114 -11.39 9.31 7.79
N ILE A 115 -11.83 9.27 6.55
CA ILE A 115 -12.06 10.47 5.73
C ILE A 115 -13.32 11.22 6.18
N CYS A 116 -14.31 10.52 6.72
CA CYS A 116 -15.55 11.12 7.21
C CYS A 116 -15.35 11.86 8.52
N ASP A 117 -14.47 12.85 8.51
CA ASP A 117 -14.16 13.71 9.66
C ASP A 117 -14.76 15.09 9.42
N PRO A 118 -15.47 15.68 10.40
CA PRO A 118 -16.05 17.01 10.24
C PRO A 118 -15.04 18.12 9.92
N SER A 119 -13.76 17.90 10.26
CA SER A 119 -12.69 18.87 9.97
C SER A 119 -12.32 18.92 8.49
N ILE A 120 -12.72 17.92 7.71
CA ILE A 120 -12.41 17.83 6.28
C ILE A 120 -13.60 18.32 5.48
N SER A 121 -13.38 19.18 4.49
CA SER A 121 -14.46 19.67 3.63
C SER A 121 -15.11 18.53 2.84
N VAL A 122 -16.39 18.67 2.53
CA VAL A 122 -17.13 17.65 1.76
C VAL A 122 -16.47 17.40 0.41
N GLU A 123 -15.99 18.45 -0.25
CA GLU A 123 -15.30 18.32 -1.55
C GLU A 123 -14.03 17.46 -1.41
N SER A 124 -13.24 17.70 -0.37
CA SER A 124 -12.05 16.89 -0.10
C SER A 124 -12.40 15.45 0.24
N GLN A 125 -13.46 15.24 1.01
CA GLN A 125 -13.94 13.89 1.32
C GLN A 125 -14.32 13.13 0.06
N ILE A 126 -15.04 13.77 -0.86
CA ILE A 126 -15.44 13.16 -2.13
C ILE A 126 -14.21 12.82 -2.97
N SER A 127 -13.25 13.75 -3.08
CA SER A 127 -12.02 13.52 -3.85
C SER A 127 -11.22 12.35 -3.31
N LEU A 128 -11.04 12.29 -2.00
CA LEU A 128 -10.31 11.20 -1.35
C LEU A 128 -11.04 9.86 -1.50
N ALA A 129 -12.37 9.86 -1.36
CA ALA A 129 -13.17 8.66 -1.53
C ALA A 129 -13.05 8.11 -2.96
N LEU A 130 -13.06 8.98 -3.97
CA LEU A 130 -12.87 8.56 -5.36
C LEU A 130 -11.49 7.97 -5.59
N GLN A 131 -10.44 8.54 -4.99
CA GLN A 131 -9.09 7.98 -5.08
C GLN A 131 -9.01 6.59 -4.44
N ILE A 132 -9.63 6.41 -3.29
CA ILE A 132 -9.60 5.15 -2.55
C ILE A 132 -10.39 4.06 -3.27
N LEU A 133 -11.58 4.38 -3.76
CA LEU A 133 -12.49 3.40 -4.34
C LEU A 133 -12.20 3.13 -5.81
N CYS A 134 -11.88 4.15 -6.57
CA CYS A 134 -11.81 4.08 -8.02
C CYS A 134 -10.39 4.23 -8.56
N GLY A 135 -9.43 4.57 -7.71
CA GLY A 135 -8.04 4.76 -8.12
C GLY A 135 -7.83 5.97 -9.03
N PHE A 136 -8.75 6.95 -9.00
CA PHE A 136 -8.55 8.17 -9.77
C PHE A 136 -7.39 8.98 -9.19
N THR A 137 -6.45 9.33 -10.04
CA THR A 137 -5.38 10.24 -9.68
C THR A 137 -5.77 11.66 -10.13
N VAL A 138 -5.50 12.59 -9.26
CA VAL A 138 -5.74 14.00 -9.57
C VAL A 138 -4.66 14.52 -10.50
#